data_58521fa95c8ec45010cf44ce815af85c
#
_entry.id   58521fa95c8ec45010cf44ce815af85c
#
_cell.length_a   1.000
_cell.length_b   1.000
_cell.length_c   1.000
_cell.angle_alpha   90.00
_cell.angle_beta   90.00
_cell.angle_gamma   90.00
#
_symmetry.space_group_name_H-M   'P 1'
#
loop_
_entity.id
_entity.type
_entity.pdbx_description
1 polymer ?
#
loop_
_entity_poly.entity_id
_entity_poly.type
_entity_poly.pdbx_seq_one_letter_code
_entity_poly.pdbx_strand_id
1 'polypeptide(L)'
;APSLVGSEMCIRDSASSAGLRPDSQGYGMYAAVKEAIRSITRAAAVEWGKDNIRVNSIMPLGNSVGMDWWVENNPEESSAFIETIPLKKVGDCEKDIGNAVCHLISDGMGYITGTTIMIDGGQAYLR
;
A
#
# COMPACT_ATOMS: atom_id res chain seq x y z
N ALA A 1 18.09 -5.95 18.20
CA ALA A 1 16.81 -6.33 17.61
C ALA A 1 16.24 -7.52 18.36
N PRO A 2 14.99 -7.51 18.76
CA PRO A 2 14.37 -8.71 19.30
C PRO A 2 14.56 -9.81 18.28
N SER A 3 14.92 -10.99 18.76
CA SER A 3 15.33 -12.13 17.95
C SER A 3 14.31 -12.38 16.83
N LEU A 4 14.69 -12.05 15.62
CA LEU A 4 14.03 -12.50 14.39
C LEU A 4 14.45 -13.93 14.05
N VAL A 5 15.07 -14.62 15.02
CA VAL A 5 15.53 -15.99 14.91
C VAL A 5 14.32 -16.90 14.83
N GLY A 6 14.12 -17.49 13.66
CA GLY A 6 13.03 -18.42 13.38
C GLY A 6 11.71 -17.78 12.93
N SER A 7 11.64 -16.44 12.83
CA SER A 7 10.50 -15.75 12.24
C SER A 7 10.91 -15.08 10.93
N GLU A 8 10.08 -15.22 9.92
CA GLU A 8 10.21 -14.46 8.69
C GLU A 8 10.02 -12.98 8.98
N MET A 9 10.98 -12.14 8.60
CA MET A 9 10.77 -10.70 8.61
C MET A 9 9.97 -10.33 7.37
N CYS A 10 8.82 -9.72 7.57
CA CYS A 10 8.08 -9.08 6.50
C CYS A 10 8.29 -7.57 6.61
N ILE A 11 9.04 -7.00 5.68
CA ILE A 11 9.15 -5.55 5.54
C ILE A 11 8.06 -5.12 4.57
N ARG A 12 7.26 -4.15 5.02
CA ARG A 12 6.27 -3.50 4.19
C ARG A 12 6.64 -2.03 4.00
N ASP A 13 6.40 -1.53 2.83
CA ASP A 13 6.50 -0.11 2.57
C ASP A 13 5.22 0.40 1.90
N SER A 14 4.91 1.66 2.12
CA SER A 14 3.70 2.25 1.59
C SER A 14 4.01 2.98 0.28
N ALA A 15 3.71 2.34 -0.82
CA ALA A 15 3.63 2.98 -2.12
C ALA A 15 2.31 3.79 -2.23
N SER A 16 1.98 4.27 -3.41
CA SER A 16 0.73 5.00 -3.62
C SER A 16 0.21 4.78 -5.03
N SER A 17 -1.11 4.66 -5.16
CA SER A 17 -1.78 4.64 -6.46
C SER A 17 -1.58 5.95 -7.24
N ALA A 18 -1.24 7.04 -6.57
CA ALA A 18 -0.84 8.29 -7.23
C ALA A 18 0.39 8.14 -8.12
N GLY A 19 1.27 7.17 -7.83
CA GLY A 19 2.39 6.82 -8.70
C GLY A 19 1.97 6.18 -10.03
N LEU A 20 0.77 5.62 -10.09
CA LEU A 20 0.24 4.94 -11.28
C LEU A 20 -0.59 5.86 -12.17
N ARG A 21 -0.94 7.06 -11.70
CA ARG A 21 -1.77 8.02 -12.42
C ARG A 21 -0.91 9.13 -13.00
N PRO A 22 -0.90 9.32 -14.32
CA PRO A 22 -0.43 10.56 -14.90
C PRO A 22 -1.44 11.66 -14.58
N ASP A 23 -1.08 12.54 -13.66
CA ASP A 23 -1.95 13.57 -13.15
C ASP A 23 -1.29 14.93 -13.36
N SER A 24 -2.07 15.90 -13.84
CA SER A 24 -1.63 17.25 -14.12
C SER A 24 -1.46 18.13 -12.88
N GLN A 25 -1.71 17.59 -11.70
CA GLN A 25 -1.77 18.35 -10.44
C GLN A 25 -0.42 18.45 -9.68
N GLY A 26 0.70 18.21 -10.35
CA GLY A 26 2.02 18.38 -9.75
C GLY A 26 2.52 17.19 -8.90
N TYR A 27 1.90 16.02 -8.98
CA TYR A 27 2.28 14.81 -8.25
C TYR A 27 3.50 14.06 -8.83
N GLY A 28 4.16 14.58 -9.86
CA GLY A 28 5.27 13.88 -10.54
C GLY A 28 6.39 13.44 -9.60
N MET A 29 6.86 14.34 -8.72
CA MET A 29 7.89 14.00 -7.74
C MET A 29 7.40 13.00 -6.69
N TYR A 30 6.18 13.17 -6.21
CA TYR A 30 5.55 12.23 -5.29
C TYR A 30 5.42 10.85 -5.92
N ALA A 31 4.93 10.78 -7.14
CA ALA A 31 4.82 9.54 -7.90
C ALA A 31 6.18 8.85 -8.09
N ALA A 32 7.22 9.60 -8.46
CA ALA A 32 8.58 9.07 -8.60
C ALA A 32 9.12 8.46 -7.31
N VAL A 33 8.93 9.14 -6.16
CA VAL A 33 9.33 8.62 -4.84
C VAL A 33 8.57 7.34 -4.51
N LYS A 34 7.26 7.30 -4.76
CA LYS A 34 6.43 6.12 -4.48
C LYS A 34 6.76 4.94 -5.40
N GLU A 35 7.12 5.17 -6.66
CA GLU A 35 7.62 4.12 -7.55
C GLU A 35 9.02 3.63 -7.16
N ALA A 36 9.89 4.51 -6.64
CA ALA A 36 11.18 4.11 -6.09
C ALA A 36 11.02 3.10 -4.93
N ILE A 37 10.02 3.27 -4.07
CA ILE A 37 9.69 2.32 -2.99
C ILE A 37 9.43 0.92 -3.57
N ARG A 38 8.63 0.81 -4.62
CA ARG A 38 8.33 -0.47 -5.28
C ARG A 38 9.59 -1.11 -5.86
N SER A 39 10.45 -0.31 -6.46
CA SER A 39 11.73 -0.80 -7.01
C SER A 39 12.65 -1.33 -5.92
N ILE A 40 12.80 -0.58 -4.82
CA ILE A 40 13.61 -0.99 -3.66
C ILE A 40 13.03 -2.25 -3.01
N THR A 41 11.71 -2.36 -2.89
CA THR A 41 11.03 -3.56 -2.38
C THR A 41 11.41 -4.80 -3.17
N ARG A 42 11.40 -4.74 -4.50
CA ARG A 42 11.80 -5.87 -5.35
C ARG A 42 13.27 -6.24 -5.18
N ALA A 43 14.15 -5.24 -5.14
CA ALA A 43 15.58 -5.47 -4.93
C ALA A 43 15.86 -6.13 -3.57
N ALA A 44 15.30 -5.57 -2.50
CA ALA A 44 15.45 -6.12 -1.15
C ALA A 44 14.86 -7.54 -1.02
N ALA A 45 13.73 -7.82 -1.66
CA ALA A 45 13.16 -9.16 -1.67
C ALA A 45 14.09 -10.20 -2.30
N VAL A 46 14.77 -9.83 -3.38
CA VAL A 46 15.76 -10.71 -4.05
C VAL A 46 17.00 -10.90 -3.20
N GLU A 47 17.54 -9.82 -2.65
CA GLU A 47 18.77 -9.84 -1.87
C GLU A 47 18.62 -10.60 -0.55
N TRP A 48 17.49 -10.44 0.13
CA TRP A 48 17.28 -10.94 1.49
C TRP A 48 16.45 -12.22 1.56
N GLY A 49 15.91 -12.68 0.43
CA GLY A 49 15.14 -13.92 0.38
C GLY A 49 15.91 -15.15 0.83
N LYS A 50 17.23 -15.20 0.57
CA LYS A 50 18.14 -16.26 1.07
C LYS A 50 18.21 -16.33 2.61
N ASP A 51 17.93 -15.22 3.28
CA ASP A 51 17.93 -15.10 4.74
C ASP A 51 16.52 -15.28 5.32
N ASN A 52 15.59 -15.75 4.49
CA ASN A 52 14.17 -15.95 4.82
C ASN A 52 13.46 -14.64 5.22
N ILE A 53 13.86 -13.54 4.61
CA ILE A 53 13.24 -12.22 4.82
C ILE A 53 12.33 -11.92 3.63
N ARG A 54 11.06 -11.74 3.91
CA ARG A 54 10.06 -11.34 2.92
C ARG A 54 9.90 -9.82 2.89
N VAL A 55 9.90 -9.23 1.72
CA VAL A 55 9.78 -7.78 1.53
C VAL A 55 8.67 -7.51 0.52
N ASN A 56 7.63 -6.83 0.96
CA ASN A 56 6.48 -6.48 0.12
C ASN A 56 6.11 -5.01 0.31
N SER A 57 5.55 -4.39 -0.69
CA SER A 57 4.94 -3.09 -0.57
C SER A 57 3.41 -3.18 -0.59
N ILE A 58 2.75 -2.24 0.05
CA ILE A 58 1.30 -2.08 -0.03
C ILE A 58 0.96 -0.74 -0.68
N MET A 59 -0.16 -0.68 -1.36
CA MET A 59 -0.78 0.54 -1.89
C MET A 59 -2.17 0.71 -1.27
N PRO A 60 -2.24 1.33 -0.09
CA PRO A 60 -3.50 1.48 0.62
C PRO A 60 -4.27 2.71 0.13
N LEU A 61 -5.59 2.62 0.21
CA LEU A 61 -6.51 3.76 0.20
C LEU A 61 -7.30 3.74 1.51
N GLY A 62 -6.86 4.50 2.48
CA GLY A 62 -7.42 4.53 3.83
C GLY A 62 -7.77 5.94 4.31
N ASN A 63 -8.63 6.01 5.32
CA ASN A 63 -9.10 7.23 5.97
C ASN A 63 -8.02 7.90 6.83
N SER A 64 -6.94 8.34 6.22
CA SER A 64 -5.94 9.16 6.89
C SER A 64 -6.51 10.52 7.29
N VAL A 65 -5.84 11.21 8.22
CA VAL A 65 -6.21 12.59 8.63
C VAL A 65 -6.36 13.51 7.41
N GLY A 66 -5.48 13.40 6.42
CA GLY A 66 -5.56 14.19 5.19
C GLY A 66 -6.76 13.82 4.32
N MET A 67 -7.12 12.54 4.26
CA MET A 67 -8.31 12.08 3.54
C MET A 67 -9.59 12.57 4.22
N ASP A 68 -9.67 12.46 5.55
CA ASP A 68 -10.82 12.93 6.32
C ASP A 68 -11.01 14.44 6.15
N TRP A 69 -9.93 15.22 6.24
CA TRP A 69 -9.96 16.65 5.99
C TRP A 69 -10.45 16.98 4.56
N TRP A 70 -9.97 16.25 3.56
CA TRP A 70 -10.38 16.47 2.17
C TRP A 70 -11.87 16.15 1.96
N VAL A 71 -12.36 15.06 2.54
CA VAL A 71 -13.78 14.69 2.49
C VAL A 71 -14.67 15.76 3.12
N GLU A 72 -14.27 16.31 4.27
CA GLU A 72 -15.02 17.35 4.97
C GLU A 72 -15.05 18.68 4.20
N ASN A 73 -13.93 19.04 3.56
CA ASN A 73 -13.80 20.34 2.88
C ASN A 73 -14.20 20.33 1.41
N ASN A 74 -14.33 19.16 0.79
CA ASN A 74 -14.71 19.00 -0.62
C ASN A 74 -15.77 17.89 -0.78
N PRO A 75 -16.99 18.06 -0.21
CA PRO A 75 -17.96 16.97 -0.13
C PRO A 75 -18.46 16.48 -1.50
N GLU A 76 -18.63 17.34 -2.47
CA GLU A 76 -19.08 16.94 -3.81
C GLU A 76 -18.00 16.15 -4.56
N GLU A 77 -16.76 16.65 -4.54
CA GLU A 77 -15.61 16.02 -5.21
C GLU A 77 -15.27 14.67 -4.56
N SER A 78 -15.26 14.64 -3.23
CA SER A 78 -14.97 13.41 -2.47
C SER A 78 -16.05 12.36 -2.66
N SER A 79 -17.31 12.76 -2.70
CA SER A 79 -18.42 11.85 -2.98
C SER A 79 -18.31 11.25 -4.39
N ALA A 80 -18.03 12.09 -5.39
CA ALA A 80 -17.79 11.62 -6.76
C ALA A 80 -16.59 10.67 -6.84
N PHE A 81 -15.50 10.95 -6.12
CA PHE A 81 -14.35 10.07 -6.03
C PHE A 81 -14.70 8.72 -5.40
N ILE A 82 -15.41 8.71 -4.26
CA ILE A 82 -15.81 7.48 -3.57
C ILE A 82 -16.69 6.61 -4.48
N GLU A 83 -17.56 7.22 -5.29
CA GLU A 83 -18.38 6.48 -6.26
C GLU A 83 -17.55 5.78 -7.34
N THR A 84 -16.32 6.21 -7.60
CA THR A 84 -15.41 5.51 -8.52
C THR A 84 -14.79 4.25 -7.92
N ILE A 85 -14.79 4.11 -6.58
CA ILE A 85 -14.23 2.95 -5.89
C ILE A 85 -15.20 1.78 -6.03
N PRO A 86 -14.81 0.61 -6.53
CA PRO A 86 -15.70 -0.55 -6.64
C PRO A 86 -16.42 -0.92 -5.33
N LEU A 87 -15.70 -0.89 -4.20
CA LEU A 87 -16.30 -1.17 -2.89
C LEU A 87 -17.03 0.03 -2.27
N LYS A 88 -17.15 1.17 -2.98
CA LYS A 88 -17.95 2.34 -2.59
C LYS A 88 -17.60 2.93 -1.23
N LYS A 89 -16.39 2.76 -0.79
CA LYS A 89 -15.89 3.33 0.47
C LYS A 89 -14.39 3.56 0.42
N VAL A 90 -13.90 4.52 1.21
CA VAL A 90 -12.50 4.59 1.62
C VAL A 90 -12.30 3.59 2.75
N GLY A 91 -11.21 2.84 2.74
CA GLY A 91 -10.92 1.83 3.75
C GLY A 91 -10.64 2.44 5.13
N ASP A 92 -11.05 1.76 6.18
CA ASP A 92 -10.65 2.07 7.54
C ASP A 92 -9.18 1.67 7.75
N CYS A 93 -8.36 2.59 8.27
CA CYS A 93 -6.93 2.34 8.43
C CYS A 93 -6.61 1.19 9.38
N GLU A 94 -7.41 0.97 10.41
CA GLU A 94 -7.24 -0.13 11.35
C GLU A 94 -7.86 -1.42 10.83
N LYS A 95 -9.16 -1.38 10.50
CA LYS A 95 -9.96 -2.57 10.18
C LYS A 95 -9.68 -3.12 8.78
N ASP A 96 -9.54 -2.25 7.78
CA ASP A 96 -9.33 -2.68 6.40
C ASP A 96 -7.82 -2.79 6.07
N ILE A 97 -7.01 -1.77 6.41
CA ILE A 97 -5.59 -1.76 6.06
C ILE A 97 -4.75 -2.53 7.08
N GLY A 98 -4.90 -2.22 8.37
CA GLY A 98 -4.13 -2.85 9.45
C GLY A 98 -4.35 -4.35 9.52
N ASN A 99 -5.59 -4.81 9.46
CA ASN A 99 -5.89 -6.24 9.45
C ASN A 99 -5.29 -6.96 8.24
N ALA A 100 -5.37 -6.36 7.04
CA ALA A 100 -4.73 -6.93 5.85
C ALA A 100 -3.22 -7.08 6.04
N VAL A 101 -2.57 -6.07 6.63
CA VAL A 101 -1.14 -6.12 6.95
C VAL A 101 -0.83 -7.22 7.96
N CYS A 102 -1.64 -7.39 9.00
CA CYS A 102 -1.48 -8.48 9.98
C CYS A 102 -1.53 -9.86 9.30
N HIS A 103 -2.42 -10.05 8.34
CA HIS A 103 -2.44 -11.29 7.54
C HIS A 103 -1.20 -11.46 6.68
N LEU A 104 -0.73 -10.39 6.02
CA LEU A 104 0.47 -10.44 5.17
C LEU A 104 1.75 -10.82 5.91
N ILE A 105 1.86 -10.45 7.18
CA ILE A 105 3.01 -10.81 8.02
C ILE A 105 2.86 -12.19 8.70
N SER A 106 1.73 -12.84 8.57
CA SER A 106 1.49 -14.16 9.16
C SER A 106 2.18 -15.28 8.36
N ASP A 107 2.39 -16.42 9.02
CA ASP A 107 2.99 -17.62 8.42
C ASP A 107 2.18 -18.14 7.22
N GLY A 108 0.87 -17.94 7.23
CA GLY A 108 -0.02 -18.34 6.13
C GLY A 108 0.28 -17.64 4.80
N MET A 109 0.99 -16.52 4.84
CA MET A 109 1.42 -15.75 3.65
C MET A 109 2.93 -15.90 3.37
N GLY A 110 3.55 -16.94 3.90
CA GLY A 110 5.00 -17.16 3.88
C GLY A 110 5.64 -17.26 2.48
N TYR A 111 4.85 -17.49 1.43
CA TYR A 111 5.36 -17.60 0.06
C TYR A 111 5.16 -16.33 -0.80
N ILE A 112 4.86 -15.19 -0.15
CA ILE A 112 4.65 -13.89 -0.81
C ILE A 112 5.82 -12.96 -0.49
N THR A 113 6.62 -12.61 -1.49
CA THR A 113 7.69 -11.64 -1.40
C THR A 113 7.90 -10.91 -2.73
N GLY A 114 8.46 -9.69 -2.69
CA GLY A 114 8.79 -8.88 -3.86
C GLY A 114 7.58 -8.31 -4.59
N THR A 115 6.39 -8.39 -4.02
CA THR A 115 5.16 -7.94 -4.66
C THR A 115 4.65 -6.62 -4.10
N THR A 116 3.76 -5.99 -4.86
CA THR A 116 2.98 -4.83 -4.43
C THR A 116 1.51 -5.25 -4.32
N ILE A 117 0.93 -5.05 -3.16
CA ILE A 117 -0.43 -5.49 -2.84
C ILE A 117 -1.33 -4.26 -2.72
N MET A 118 -2.37 -4.24 -3.56
CA MET A 118 -3.40 -3.20 -3.51
C MET A 118 -4.34 -3.46 -2.33
N ILE A 119 -4.56 -2.44 -1.50
CA ILE A 119 -5.53 -2.46 -0.39
C ILE A 119 -6.35 -1.18 -0.52
N ASP A 120 -7.16 -1.09 -1.57
CA ASP A 120 -7.75 0.16 -2.04
C ASP A 120 -9.21 0.01 -2.50
N GLY A 121 -9.85 -1.11 -2.19
CA GLY A 121 -11.22 -1.35 -2.61
C GLY A 121 -11.41 -1.49 -4.13
N GLY A 122 -10.33 -1.71 -4.87
CA GLY A 122 -10.33 -1.83 -6.33
C GLY A 122 -10.20 -0.49 -7.07
N GLN A 123 -9.80 0.57 -6.38
CA GLN A 123 -9.74 1.93 -6.93
C GLN A 123 -8.68 2.10 -8.02
N ALA A 124 -7.55 1.42 -7.92
CA ALA A 124 -6.50 1.48 -8.93
C ALA A 124 -6.09 0.08 -9.40
N TYR A 125 -5.54 0.02 -10.61
CA TYR A 125 -5.06 -1.22 -11.19
C TYR A 125 -3.54 -1.18 -11.30
N LEU A 126 -2.87 -2.23 -10.81
CA LEU A 126 -1.49 -2.50 -11.18
C LEU A 126 -1.47 -3.11 -12.60
N ARG A 127 -0.71 -2.47 -13.46
CA ARG A 127 -0.40 -2.99 -14.79
C ARG A 127 1.04 -3.46 -14.84
#